data_a6bcd8583acbf47b110fb873d71ec055
#
_entry.id   a6bcd8583acbf47b110fb873d71ec055
#
_cell.length_a   1.000
_cell.length_b   1.000
_cell.length_c   1.000
_cell.angle_alpha   90.00
_cell.angle_beta   90.00
_cell.angle_gamma   90.00
#
_symmetry.space_group_name_H-M   'P 1'
#
loop_
_entity.id
_entity.type
_entity.pdbx_description
1 polymer ?
#
loop_
_entity_poly.entity_id
_entity_poly.type
_entity_poly.pdbx_seq_one_letter_code
_entity_poly.pdbx_strand_id
1 'polypeptide(L)'
;MLGRLNPTTGELKEIETEPRPYGIKAAEDGTLWIAYNGTNKIGAMHPGTMAVKYFEIPNERSRVRRLDLDSQGRVWFVNSTLGKIGRLDPSTGAIKQWDSPSGASSHPYALAVIDDVIWYNESGMRPDALVRFNPESESFQSWAIPSGVGIVRNVWKTEAGNLLIHQSSSNQIGLVKIN
;
A
#
# COMPACT_ATOMS: atom_id res chain seq x y z
N MET A 1 18.28 -2.69 -2.03
CA MET A 1 18.40 -4.14 -2.26
C MET A 1 17.20 -4.84 -1.64
N LEU A 2 16.83 -6.01 -2.18
CA LEU A 2 15.90 -6.97 -1.59
C LEU A 2 16.66 -8.21 -1.19
N GLY A 3 16.27 -8.85 -0.08
CA GLY A 3 16.83 -10.13 0.38
C GLY A 3 15.84 -11.26 0.14
N ARG A 4 16.32 -12.40 -0.38
CA ARG A 4 15.58 -13.65 -0.46
C ARG A 4 16.26 -14.68 0.43
N LEU A 5 15.55 -15.14 1.45
CA LEU A 5 16.01 -16.23 2.33
C LEU A 5 15.35 -17.55 1.91
N ASN A 6 16.15 -18.59 1.77
CA ASN A 6 15.64 -19.96 1.71
C ASN A 6 15.54 -20.49 3.15
N PRO A 7 14.33 -20.74 3.69
CA PRO A 7 14.17 -21.12 5.10
C PRO A 7 14.67 -22.55 5.38
N THR A 8 14.81 -23.40 4.35
CA THR A 8 15.29 -24.78 4.50
C THR A 8 16.82 -24.85 4.55
N THR A 9 17.49 -24.06 3.72
CA THR A 9 18.97 -24.12 3.60
C THR A 9 19.67 -22.98 4.37
N GLY A 10 18.95 -21.93 4.74
CA GLY A 10 19.50 -20.70 5.33
C GLY A 10 20.21 -19.80 4.30
N GLU A 11 20.18 -20.17 3.01
CA GLU A 11 20.83 -19.37 1.96
C GLU A 11 20.13 -18.01 1.82
N LEU A 12 20.92 -16.93 1.90
CA LEU A 12 20.46 -15.57 1.66
C LEU A 12 21.01 -15.08 0.32
N LYS A 13 20.14 -14.60 -0.55
CA LYS A 13 20.50 -13.95 -1.81
C LYS A 13 20.03 -12.50 -1.80
N GLU A 14 20.94 -11.58 -2.05
CA GLU A 14 20.63 -10.17 -2.23
C GLU A 14 20.44 -9.81 -3.70
N ILE A 15 19.47 -8.94 -3.99
CA ILE A 15 19.06 -8.53 -5.33
C ILE A 15 19.07 -7.03 -5.40
N GLU A 16 19.83 -6.50 -6.32
CA GLU A 16 19.86 -5.06 -6.58
C GLU A 16 18.53 -4.61 -7.20
N THR A 17 18.01 -3.50 -6.70
CA THR A 17 16.76 -2.87 -7.16
C THR A 17 16.86 -1.36 -7.04
N GLU A 18 15.83 -0.66 -7.48
CA GLU A 18 15.66 0.77 -7.18
C GLU A 18 15.78 1.05 -5.68
N PRO A 19 16.23 2.25 -5.28
CA PRO A 19 16.46 2.57 -3.88
C PRO A 19 15.20 2.57 -3.03
N ARG A 20 15.36 2.16 -1.77
CA ARG A 20 14.33 2.10 -0.74
C ARG A 20 13.09 1.27 -1.12
N PRO A 21 13.25 -0.04 -1.46
CA PRO A 21 12.10 -0.93 -1.48
C PRO A 21 11.46 -0.91 -0.09
N TYR A 22 10.14 -0.69 -0.03
CA TYR A 22 9.45 -0.39 1.23
C TYR A 22 8.25 -1.31 1.48
N GLY A 23 7.23 -1.25 0.64
CA GLY A 23 6.10 -2.17 0.67
C GLY A 23 6.32 -3.32 -0.29
N ILE A 24 5.95 -4.53 0.11
CA ILE A 24 5.99 -5.70 -0.74
C ILE A 24 4.70 -6.50 -0.59
N LYS A 25 4.18 -7.00 -1.71
CA LYS A 25 3.00 -7.87 -1.76
C LYS A 25 3.22 -8.95 -2.81
N ALA A 26 2.94 -10.20 -2.46
CA ALA A 26 2.91 -11.29 -3.41
C ALA A 26 1.52 -11.40 -4.05
N ALA A 27 1.47 -11.52 -5.37
CA ALA A 27 0.27 -11.88 -6.13
C ALA A 27 0.10 -13.40 -6.15
N GLU A 28 -1.08 -13.87 -6.56
CA GLU A 28 -1.39 -15.32 -6.64
C GLU A 28 -0.50 -16.07 -7.63
N ASP A 29 -0.09 -15.40 -8.71
CA ASP A 29 0.86 -15.94 -9.70
C ASP A 29 2.33 -15.95 -9.21
N GLY A 30 2.57 -15.51 -7.99
CA GLY A 30 3.88 -15.40 -7.36
C GLY A 30 4.65 -14.13 -7.70
N THR A 31 4.14 -13.25 -8.55
CA THR A 31 4.75 -11.94 -8.82
C THR A 31 4.86 -11.12 -7.54
N LEU A 32 6.02 -10.57 -7.26
CA LEU A 32 6.26 -9.71 -6.11
C LEU A 32 6.12 -8.24 -6.52
N TRP A 33 5.08 -7.59 -6.03
CA TRP A 33 4.86 -6.16 -6.22
C TRP A 33 5.58 -5.38 -5.13
N ILE A 34 6.36 -4.36 -5.55
CA ILE A 34 7.27 -3.63 -4.67
C ILE A 34 7.02 -2.14 -4.81
N ALA A 35 6.74 -1.49 -3.70
CA ALA A 35 6.67 -0.04 -3.60
C ALA A 35 8.06 0.54 -3.32
N TYR A 36 8.52 1.47 -4.15
CA TYR A 36 9.80 2.16 -3.94
C TYR A 36 9.57 3.54 -3.35
N ASN A 37 9.93 3.69 -2.07
CA ASN A 37 9.77 4.98 -1.37
C ASN A 37 10.90 5.97 -1.68
N GLY A 38 11.95 5.53 -2.34
CA GLY A 38 13.08 6.37 -2.78
C GLY A 38 12.89 7.00 -4.16
N THR A 39 11.96 6.47 -4.95
CA THR A 39 11.67 6.90 -6.32
C THR A 39 10.16 6.95 -6.56
N ASN A 40 9.75 7.40 -7.74
CA ASN A 40 8.35 7.39 -8.19
C ASN A 40 7.98 6.09 -8.91
N LYS A 41 8.47 4.93 -8.44
CA LYS A 41 8.28 3.66 -9.16
C LYS A 41 7.58 2.60 -8.32
N ILE A 42 6.88 1.71 -9.02
CA ILE A 42 6.40 0.42 -8.54
C ILE A 42 7.10 -0.65 -9.38
N GLY A 43 7.61 -1.70 -8.74
CA GLY A 43 8.25 -2.83 -9.41
C GLY A 43 7.38 -4.07 -9.36
N ALA A 44 7.38 -4.83 -10.46
CA ALA A 44 6.89 -6.21 -10.54
C ALA A 44 8.09 -7.13 -10.71
N MET A 45 8.42 -7.90 -9.68
CA MET A 45 9.54 -8.86 -9.72
C MET A 45 9.03 -10.25 -10.03
N HIS A 46 9.60 -10.87 -11.05
CA HIS A 46 9.28 -12.26 -11.40
C HIS A 46 9.95 -13.23 -10.41
N PRO A 47 9.21 -14.14 -9.77
CA PRO A 47 9.72 -14.95 -8.65
C PRO A 47 10.84 -15.94 -9.06
N GLY A 48 10.83 -16.41 -10.30
CA GLY A 48 11.83 -17.37 -10.80
C GLY A 48 13.14 -16.72 -11.26
N THR A 49 13.04 -15.67 -12.07
CA THR A 49 14.21 -14.98 -12.65
C THR A 49 14.75 -13.85 -11.78
N MET A 50 13.93 -13.34 -10.85
CA MET A 50 14.19 -12.15 -10.03
C MET A 50 14.33 -10.86 -10.85
N ALA A 51 13.99 -10.88 -12.14
CA ALA A 51 13.93 -9.69 -12.99
C ALA A 51 12.79 -8.77 -12.54
N VAL A 52 13.03 -7.46 -12.54
CA VAL A 52 12.05 -6.44 -12.13
C VAL A 52 11.63 -5.62 -13.33
N LYS A 53 10.32 -5.59 -13.61
CA LYS A 53 9.71 -4.61 -14.50
C LYS A 53 9.26 -3.41 -13.67
N TYR A 54 9.63 -2.20 -14.08
CA TYR A 54 9.27 -0.97 -13.38
C TYR A 54 8.13 -0.23 -14.08
N PHE A 55 7.24 0.35 -13.27
CA PHE A 55 6.17 1.23 -13.69
C PHE A 55 6.39 2.59 -13.02
N GLU A 56 6.51 3.62 -13.84
CA GLU A 56 6.78 4.97 -13.37
C GLU A 56 5.47 5.70 -13.08
N ILE A 57 5.34 6.21 -11.86
CA ILE A 57 4.17 6.98 -11.44
C ILE A 57 4.36 8.42 -11.93
N PRO A 58 3.36 8.99 -12.61
CA PRO A 58 3.42 10.39 -13.00
C PRO A 58 3.72 11.30 -11.81
N ASN A 59 4.65 12.23 -11.98
CA ASN A 59 5.20 13.12 -10.96
C ASN A 59 6.37 12.51 -10.16
N GLU A 60 7.55 13.05 -10.39
CA GLU A 60 8.81 12.63 -9.76
C GLU A 60 8.83 12.76 -8.22
N ARG A 61 7.93 13.55 -7.65
CA ARG A 61 7.76 13.68 -6.19
C ARG A 61 6.93 12.55 -5.57
N SER A 62 6.37 11.66 -6.39
CA SER A 62 5.60 10.51 -5.89
C SER A 62 6.45 9.62 -4.99
N ARG A 63 5.88 9.18 -3.87
CA ARG A 63 6.53 8.25 -2.94
C ARG A 63 5.49 7.23 -2.46
N VAL A 64 5.63 6.02 -2.95
CA VAL A 64 4.75 4.92 -2.58
C VAL A 64 5.23 4.29 -1.30
N ARG A 65 4.32 4.10 -0.35
CA ARG A 65 4.64 3.42 0.92
C ARG A 65 4.13 1.99 0.94
N ARG A 66 2.84 1.79 0.78
CA ARG A 66 2.20 0.49 0.81
C ARG A 66 1.39 0.28 -0.46
N LEU A 67 1.19 -0.97 -0.79
CA LEU A 67 0.39 -1.42 -1.91
C LEU A 67 -0.34 -2.72 -1.54
N ASP A 68 -1.42 -2.97 -2.24
CA ASP A 68 -2.18 -4.22 -2.18
C ASP A 68 -2.83 -4.50 -3.54
N LEU A 69 -3.43 -5.66 -3.70
CA LEU A 69 -4.02 -6.11 -4.96
C LEU A 69 -5.53 -6.26 -4.83
N ASP A 70 -6.26 -5.92 -5.88
CA ASP A 70 -7.67 -6.25 -5.99
C ASP A 70 -7.89 -7.60 -6.68
N SER A 71 -9.15 -8.04 -6.78
CA SER A 71 -9.52 -9.32 -7.38
C SER A 71 -9.18 -9.42 -8.87
N GLN A 72 -8.94 -8.30 -9.55
CA GLN A 72 -8.54 -8.24 -10.96
C GLN A 72 -7.01 -8.17 -11.11
N GLY A 73 -6.25 -8.28 -10.03
CA GLY A 73 -4.79 -8.18 -10.03
C GLY A 73 -4.25 -6.77 -10.27
N ARG A 74 -5.10 -5.73 -10.17
CA ARG A 74 -4.65 -4.34 -10.26
C ARG A 74 -3.98 -3.95 -8.94
N VAL A 75 -2.93 -3.13 -9.04
CA VAL A 75 -2.13 -2.73 -7.89
C VAL A 75 -2.64 -1.40 -7.34
N TRP A 76 -3.18 -1.42 -6.14
CA TRP A 76 -3.57 -0.22 -5.41
C TRP A 76 -2.43 0.23 -4.51
N PHE A 77 -2.19 1.53 -4.44
CA PHE A 77 -1.09 2.08 -3.68
C PHE A 77 -1.42 3.44 -3.06
N VAL A 78 -0.70 3.78 -1.99
CA VAL A 78 -0.77 5.11 -1.37
C VAL A 78 0.45 5.94 -1.77
N ASN A 79 0.20 7.15 -2.27
CA ASN A 79 1.21 8.14 -2.62
C ASN A 79 1.30 9.18 -1.49
N SER A 80 2.14 8.88 -0.51
CA SER A 80 2.21 9.62 0.75
C SER A 80 2.60 11.09 0.58
N THR A 81 3.51 11.41 -0.34
CA THR A 81 4.01 12.79 -0.52
C THR A 81 2.99 13.70 -1.19
N LEU A 82 2.15 13.14 -2.04
CA LEU A 82 1.17 13.92 -2.81
C LEU A 82 -0.25 13.85 -2.23
N GLY A 83 -0.45 13.09 -1.14
CA GLY A 83 -1.77 12.93 -0.53
C GLY A 83 -2.77 12.24 -1.46
N LYS A 84 -2.34 11.17 -2.15
CA LYS A 84 -3.18 10.47 -3.13
C LYS A 84 -3.22 8.97 -2.86
N ILE A 85 -4.30 8.35 -3.33
CA ILE A 85 -4.30 6.91 -3.64
C ILE A 85 -4.16 6.72 -5.14
N GLY A 86 -3.67 5.58 -5.57
CA GLY A 86 -3.51 5.27 -6.98
C GLY A 86 -3.78 3.80 -7.29
N ARG A 87 -4.08 3.57 -8.56
CA ARG A 87 -4.26 2.23 -9.13
C ARG A 87 -3.39 2.10 -10.37
N LEU A 88 -2.60 1.05 -10.43
CA LEU A 88 -1.85 0.62 -11.61
C LEU A 88 -2.55 -0.60 -12.21
N ASP A 89 -2.81 -0.56 -13.50
CA ASP A 89 -3.21 -1.73 -14.28
C ASP A 89 -1.95 -2.39 -14.87
N PRO A 90 -1.57 -3.60 -14.43
CA PRO A 90 -0.35 -4.25 -14.89
C PRO A 90 -0.35 -4.61 -16.38
N SER A 91 -1.53 -4.84 -16.96
CA SER A 91 -1.68 -5.27 -18.35
C SER A 91 -1.39 -4.15 -19.33
N THR A 92 -1.80 -2.93 -18.99
CA THR A 92 -1.65 -1.74 -19.84
C THR A 92 -0.54 -0.80 -19.37
N GLY A 93 -0.15 -0.89 -18.10
CA GLY A 93 0.72 0.07 -17.43
C GLY A 93 0.02 1.38 -17.05
N ALA A 94 -1.29 1.49 -17.28
CA ALA A 94 -2.04 2.70 -16.99
C ALA A 94 -2.12 2.96 -15.47
N ILE A 95 -1.87 4.21 -15.08
CA ILE A 95 -1.96 4.66 -13.68
C ILE A 95 -3.03 5.73 -13.57
N LYS A 96 -3.97 5.52 -12.65
CA LYS A 96 -4.96 6.52 -12.24
C LYS A 96 -4.76 6.86 -10.77
N GLN A 97 -4.90 8.14 -10.41
CA GLN A 97 -4.77 8.59 -9.03
C GLN A 97 -5.95 9.49 -8.65
N TRP A 98 -6.30 9.45 -7.37
CA TRP A 98 -7.35 10.28 -6.77
C TRP A 98 -6.78 11.03 -5.57
N ASP A 99 -7.22 12.27 -5.36
CA ASP A 99 -6.87 13.03 -4.18
C ASP A 99 -7.54 12.41 -2.94
N SER A 100 -6.77 12.23 -1.89
CA SER A 100 -7.28 11.82 -0.59
C SER A 100 -8.16 12.92 0.01
N PRO A 101 -9.20 12.63 0.80
CA PRO A 101 -10.15 13.63 1.31
C PRO A 101 -9.50 14.82 2.01
N SER A 102 -8.41 14.60 2.74
CA SER A 102 -7.67 15.68 3.41
C SER A 102 -6.58 16.32 2.53
N GLY A 103 -6.57 16.03 1.23
CA GLY A 103 -5.65 16.63 0.25
C GLY A 103 -4.18 16.31 0.49
N ALA A 104 -3.29 17.20 0.06
CA ALA A 104 -1.84 16.99 0.07
C ALA A 104 -1.25 16.76 1.48
N SER A 105 -1.90 17.25 2.52
CA SER A 105 -1.47 17.07 3.92
C SER A 105 -1.89 15.74 4.54
N SER A 106 -2.65 14.93 3.83
CA SER A 106 -3.20 13.67 4.35
C SER A 106 -2.13 12.62 4.66
N HIS A 107 -1.02 12.61 3.94
CA HIS A 107 0.06 11.64 4.06
C HIS A 107 -0.43 10.18 4.19
N PRO A 108 -1.13 9.63 3.19
CA PRO A 108 -1.58 8.24 3.22
C PRO A 108 -0.42 7.28 3.46
N TYR A 109 -0.60 6.28 4.32
CA TYR A 109 0.51 5.43 4.74
C TYR A 109 0.25 3.93 4.54
N ALA A 110 -0.67 3.35 5.30
CA ALA A 110 -1.06 1.95 5.23
C ALA A 110 -2.25 1.78 4.28
N LEU A 111 -2.36 0.61 3.67
CA LEU A 111 -3.45 0.28 2.75
C LEU A 111 -3.75 -1.21 2.81
N ALA A 112 -5.02 -1.57 2.68
CA ALA A 112 -5.51 -2.92 2.44
C ALA A 112 -6.70 -2.89 1.47
N VAL A 113 -6.83 -3.93 0.66
CA VAL A 113 -7.98 -4.15 -0.22
C VAL A 113 -8.86 -5.25 0.37
N ILE A 114 -10.16 -4.95 0.58
CA ILE A 114 -11.16 -5.91 1.04
C ILE A 114 -12.35 -5.85 0.10
N ASP A 115 -12.63 -6.95 -0.58
CA ASP A 115 -13.76 -7.10 -1.50
C ASP A 115 -13.79 -5.94 -2.53
N ASP A 116 -12.61 -5.67 -3.12
CA ASP A 116 -12.31 -4.60 -4.07
C ASP A 116 -12.54 -3.16 -3.58
N VAL A 117 -12.81 -3.00 -2.30
CA VAL A 117 -12.85 -1.70 -1.61
C VAL A 117 -11.50 -1.40 -0.98
N ILE A 118 -11.05 -0.16 -1.13
CA ILE A 118 -9.74 0.27 -0.67
C ILE A 118 -9.86 0.92 0.71
N TRP A 119 -9.16 0.36 1.66
CA TRP A 119 -9.07 0.90 3.02
C TRP A 119 -7.66 1.41 3.27
N TYR A 120 -7.52 2.64 3.72
CA TYR A 120 -6.22 3.23 4.02
C TYR A 120 -6.34 4.27 5.14
N ASN A 121 -5.22 4.72 5.66
CA ASN A 121 -5.22 5.79 6.64
C ASN A 121 -4.59 7.08 6.13
N GLU A 122 -5.02 8.19 6.67
CA GLU A 122 -4.38 9.49 6.53
C GLU A 122 -3.59 9.81 7.81
N SER A 123 -2.27 9.63 7.76
CA SER A 123 -1.39 9.80 8.92
C SER A 123 -0.95 11.25 9.16
N GLY A 124 -1.28 12.16 8.26
CA GLY A 124 -1.05 13.60 8.42
C GLY A 124 -2.10 14.31 9.27
N MET A 125 -3.23 13.66 9.51
CA MET A 125 -4.35 14.22 10.26
C MET A 125 -4.19 14.04 11.77
N ARG A 126 -4.94 14.83 12.55
CA ARG A 126 -4.99 14.70 14.01
C ARG A 126 -6.44 14.84 14.47
N PRO A 127 -7.10 13.77 14.92
CA PRO A 127 -6.61 12.39 14.93
C PRO A 127 -6.36 11.84 13.54
N ASP A 128 -5.57 10.73 13.44
CA ASP A 128 -5.44 9.97 12.20
C ASP A 128 -6.82 9.55 11.69
N ALA A 129 -7.01 9.56 10.38
CA ALA A 129 -8.25 9.11 9.78
C ALA A 129 -8.10 7.74 9.11
N LEU A 130 -9.11 6.89 9.29
CA LEU A 130 -9.34 5.73 8.45
C LEU A 130 -10.22 6.14 7.27
N VAL A 131 -9.83 5.80 6.07
CA VAL A 131 -10.56 6.14 4.84
C VAL A 131 -10.95 4.88 4.09
N ARG A 132 -12.19 4.86 3.63
CA ARG A 132 -12.73 3.87 2.69
C ARG A 132 -12.92 4.54 1.35
N PHE A 133 -12.41 3.94 0.28
CA PHE A 133 -12.64 4.35 -1.09
C PHE A 133 -13.33 3.23 -1.87
N ASN A 134 -14.44 3.55 -2.52
CA ASN A 134 -15.12 2.65 -3.43
C ASN A 134 -14.69 2.98 -4.88
N PRO A 135 -13.99 2.06 -5.58
CA PRO A 135 -13.51 2.32 -6.94
C PRO A 135 -14.59 2.43 -8.02
N GLU A 136 -15.77 1.85 -7.79
CA GLU A 136 -16.88 1.89 -8.76
C GLU A 136 -17.55 3.27 -8.79
N SER A 137 -17.85 3.81 -7.59
CA SER A 137 -18.48 5.13 -7.46
C SER A 137 -17.48 6.28 -7.32
N GLU A 138 -16.20 5.96 -7.16
CA GLU A 138 -15.10 6.89 -6.86
C GLU A 138 -15.38 7.76 -5.61
N SER A 139 -16.13 7.20 -4.65
CA SER A 139 -16.54 7.90 -3.44
C SER A 139 -15.69 7.55 -2.24
N PHE A 140 -15.50 8.54 -1.36
CA PHE A 140 -14.75 8.40 -0.12
C PHE A 140 -15.67 8.49 1.10
N GLN A 141 -15.31 7.74 2.13
CA GLN A 141 -15.82 7.88 3.48
C GLN A 141 -14.65 7.91 4.45
N SER A 142 -14.70 8.76 5.47
CA SER A 142 -13.62 8.94 6.43
C SER A 142 -14.13 8.92 7.85
N TRP A 143 -13.36 8.31 8.76
CA TRP A 143 -13.62 8.26 10.19
C TRP A 143 -12.36 8.60 10.96
N ALA A 144 -12.50 9.37 12.02
CA ALA A 144 -11.41 9.57 12.98
C ALA A 144 -11.08 8.25 13.68
N ILE A 145 -9.80 7.93 13.81
CA ILE A 145 -9.38 6.79 14.62
C ILE A 145 -9.42 7.20 16.09
N PRO A 146 -10.26 6.55 16.93
CA PRO A 146 -10.55 7.06 18.29
C PRO A 146 -9.35 7.18 19.21
N SER A 147 -8.34 6.33 19.06
CA SER A 147 -7.08 6.36 19.82
C SER A 147 -6.18 7.55 19.49
N GLY A 148 -6.56 8.36 18.55
CA GLY A 148 -6.25 9.79 18.35
C GLY A 148 -4.85 10.17 17.91
N VAL A 149 -3.81 9.58 18.43
CA VAL A 149 -2.43 10.04 18.21
C VAL A 149 -1.51 8.87 17.94
N GLY A 150 -1.59 8.33 16.76
CA GLY A 150 -0.69 7.24 16.41
C GLY A 150 -0.55 7.13 14.90
N ILE A 151 0.65 6.96 14.40
CA ILE A 151 0.87 6.69 13.00
C ILE A 151 0.44 5.24 12.73
N VAL A 152 -0.62 5.04 11.96
CA VAL A 152 -0.99 3.71 11.44
C VAL A 152 0.00 3.33 10.36
N ARG A 153 0.84 2.34 10.63
CA ARG A 153 1.89 1.91 9.70
C ARG A 153 1.54 0.67 8.91
N ASN A 154 0.60 -0.12 9.42
CA ASN A 154 0.10 -1.29 8.73
C ASN A 154 -1.40 -1.46 9.00
N VAL A 155 -2.07 -1.99 7.99
CA VAL A 155 -3.47 -2.42 8.03
C VAL A 155 -3.52 -3.80 7.42
N TRP A 156 -4.24 -4.74 8.03
CA TRP A 156 -4.39 -6.10 7.53
C TRP A 156 -5.85 -6.50 7.48
N LYS A 157 -6.22 -7.26 6.47
CA LYS A 157 -7.48 -7.99 6.42
C LYS A 157 -7.39 -9.19 7.37
N THR A 158 -8.40 -9.37 8.23
CA THR A 158 -8.56 -10.59 9.01
C THR A 158 -9.29 -11.67 8.19
N GLU A 159 -9.24 -12.91 8.62
CA GLU A 159 -10.01 -14.00 8.00
C GLU A 159 -11.52 -13.72 8.01
N ALA A 160 -12.02 -13.02 9.02
CA ALA A 160 -13.42 -12.61 9.13
C ALA A 160 -13.77 -11.37 8.29
N GLY A 161 -12.88 -10.88 7.41
CA GLY A 161 -13.13 -9.71 6.56
C GLY A 161 -13.04 -8.36 7.26
N ASN A 162 -12.60 -8.31 8.51
CA ASN A 162 -12.38 -7.06 9.24
C ASN A 162 -10.96 -6.51 9.03
N LEU A 163 -10.67 -5.30 9.56
CA LEU A 163 -9.34 -4.72 9.53
C LEU A 163 -8.68 -4.74 10.91
N LEU A 164 -7.42 -5.09 10.95
CA LEU A 164 -6.52 -4.79 12.05
C LEU A 164 -5.68 -3.56 11.70
N ILE A 165 -5.65 -2.56 12.59
CA ILE A 165 -4.86 -1.34 12.45
C ILE A 165 -3.73 -1.36 13.47
N HIS A 166 -2.48 -1.27 12.98
CA HIS A 166 -1.31 -1.15 13.84
C HIS A 166 -0.98 0.32 14.09
N GLN A 167 -1.22 0.79 15.30
CA GLN A 167 -0.93 2.16 15.75
C GLN A 167 0.44 2.20 16.43
N SER A 168 1.49 2.45 15.64
CA SER A 168 2.87 2.30 16.07
C SER A 168 3.30 3.28 17.16
N SER A 169 2.72 4.48 17.21
CA SER A 169 3.11 5.51 18.21
C SER A 169 2.46 5.32 19.57
N SER A 170 1.33 4.60 19.62
CA SER A 170 0.60 4.35 20.88
C SER A 170 0.74 2.92 21.38
N ASN A 171 1.50 2.07 20.66
CA ASN A 171 1.68 0.65 20.95
C ASN A 171 0.34 -0.10 21.10
N GLN A 172 -0.58 0.16 20.17
CA GLN A 172 -1.93 -0.40 20.17
C GLN A 172 -2.24 -1.12 18.85
N ILE A 173 -3.13 -2.08 18.93
CA ILE A 173 -3.78 -2.71 17.78
C ILE A 173 -5.27 -2.45 17.89
N GLY A 174 -5.84 -1.84 16.85
CA GLY A 174 -7.28 -1.63 16.74
C GLY A 174 -7.92 -2.65 15.83
N LEU A 175 -9.12 -3.12 16.20
CA LEU A 175 -9.99 -3.92 15.33
C LEU A 175 -11.11 -3.02 14.79
N VAL A 176 -11.18 -2.90 13.46
CA VAL A 176 -12.29 -2.24 12.76
C VAL A 176 -13.22 -3.32 12.21
N LYS A 177 -14.45 -3.36 12.71
CA LYS A 177 -15.48 -4.25 12.17
C LYS A 177 -16.07 -3.60 10.92
N ILE A 178 -16.07 -4.37 9.82
CA ILE A 178 -16.70 -3.99 8.56
C ILE A 178 -18.02 -4.75 8.48
N ASN A 179 -19.12 -4.01 8.47
CA ASN A 179 -20.49 -4.55 8.37
C ASN A 179 -20.99 -4.41 6.94
#